data_80e77544cd4a87fb0cec56fb28f01a42
#
_entry.id   80e77544cd4a87fb0cec56fb28f01a42
#
_cell.length_a   1.000
_cell.length_b   1.000
_cell.length_c   1.000
_cell.angle_alpha   90.00
_cell.angle_beta   90.00
_cell.angle_gamma   90.00
#
_symmetry.space_group_name_H-M   'P 1'
#
loop_
_entity.id
_entity.type
_entity.pdbx_description
1 polymer ?
#
loop_
_entity_poly.entity_id
_entity_poly.type
_entity_poly.pdbx_seq_one_letter_code
_entity_poly.pdbx_strand_id
1 'polypeptide(L)'
;MEKQELKELTVSIFEKLRQAIKKGDSAKALALTDEIDRNKHDFDESYRIWIDLLLTYIADKLGEEALYEIHRINGERALWPRLGWILESISPEEKIRRRAYTWTHWHGTTLDAIEEDEEKFTIRVKCDSGGSIRMWPQYGKTKEAHPWSWGQKDVCYYCAHCPVVFEIMAIEKAGYPAWLCNPQPEGRCIHYLYKNPANVPEKYYKRVGMKKKTAK
;
A
#
# COMPACT_ATOMS: atom_id res chain seq x y z
N MET A 1 22.86 -29.46 22.85
CA MET A 1 21.48 -28.95 23.02
C MET A 1 20.64 -30.04 23.63
N GLU A 2 19.93 -29.72 24.70
CA GLU A 2 19.07 -30.70 25.39
C GLU A 2 17.78 -30.95 24.56
N LYS A 3 17.19 -32.15 24.77
CA LYS A 3 15.96 -32.54 24.03
C LYS A 3 14.79 -31.57 24.28
N GLN A 4 14.72 -30.96 25.47
CA GLN A 4 13.70 -29.97 25.81
C GLN A 4 13.92 -28.66 25.04
N GLU A 5 15.15 -28.20 24.94
CA GLU A 5 15.54 -27.01 24.15
C GLU A 5 15.17 -27.17 22.66
N LEU A 6 15.47 -28.32 22.07
CA LEU A 6 15.06 -28.63 20.71
C LEU A 6 13.55 -28.58 20.49
N LYS A 7 12.78 -29.06 21.50
CA LYS A 7 11.32 -29.00 21.46
C LYS A 7 10.79 -27.57 21.53
N GLU A 8 11.43 -26.70 22.31
CA GLU A 8 11.03 -25.29 22.42
C GLU A 8 11.28 -24.51 21.12
N LEU A 9 12.29 -24.88 20.34
CA LEU A 9 12.55 -24.29 19.03
C LEU A 9 11.46 -24.62 17.99
N THR A 10 10.67 -25.68 18.20
CA THR A 10 9.56 -26.02 17.28
C THR A 10 8.26 -25.29 17.59
N VAL A 11 8.21 -24.53 18.68
CA VAL A 11 7.00 -23.80 19.11
C VAL A 11 7.01 -22.41 18.48
N SER A 12 5.96 -22.08 17.69
CA SER A 12 5.85 -20.75 17.09
C SER A 12 5.72 -19.64 18.14
N ILE A 13 6.17 -18.43 17.80
CA ILE A 13 6.05 -17.27 18.68
C ILE A 13 4.59 -16.98 19.06
N PHE A 14 3.64 -17.19 18.16
CA PHE A 14 2.21 -17.02 18.41
C PHE A 14 1.69 -18.03 19.44
N GLU A 15 2.18 -19.27 19.42
CA GLU A 15 1.81 -20.26 20.42
C GLU A 15 2.45 -19.94 21.78
N LYS A 16 3.69 -19.47 21.81
CA LYS A 16 4.34 -18.98 23.04
C LYS A 16 3.54 -17.81 23.64
N LEU A 17 3.05 -16.87 22.80
CA LEU A 17 2.21 -15.77 23.24
C LEU A 17 0.88 -16.26 23.84
N ARG A 18 0.17 -17.18 23.16
CA ARG A 18 -1.08 -17.78 23.71
C ARG A 18 -0.85 -18.46 25.06
N GLN A 19 0.28 -19.15 25.22
CA GLN A 19 0.63 -19.83 26.49
C GLN A 19 0.92 -18.81 27.59
N ALA A 20 1.61 -17.69 27.30
CA ALA A 20 1.85 -16.63 28.27
C ALA A 20 0.52 -16.00 28.75
N ILE A 21 -0.38 -15.68 27.80
CA ILE A 21 -1.72 -15.15 28.12
C ILE A 21 -2.52 -16.13 28.98
N LYS A 22 -2.57 -17.43 28.62
CA LYS A 22 -3.28 -18.46 29.42
C LYS A 22 -2.74 -18.61 30.81
N LYS A 23 -1.45 -18.36 31.02
CA LYS A 23 -0.79 -18.41 32.34
C LYS A 23 -0.91 -17.11 33.14
N GLY A 24 -1.47 -16.06 32.58
CA GLY A 24 -1.52 -14.73 33.20
C GLY A 24 -0.17 -14.02 33.27
N ASP A 25 0.82 -14.44 32.46
CA ASP A 25 2.17 -13.85 32.42
C ASP A 25 2.15 -12.63 31.44
N SER A 26 1.68 -11.52 31.95
CA SER A 26 1.52 -10.28 31.16
C SER A 26 2.85 -9.72 30.68
N ALA A 27 3.92 -9.83 31.48
CA ALA A 27 5.24 -9.31 31.10
C ALA A 27 5.80 -10.08 29.89
N LYS A 28 5.72 -11.41 29.93
CA LYS A 28 6.13 -12.27 28.81
C LYS A 28 5.25 -12.08 27.59
N ALA A 29 3.94 -11.92 27.78
CA ALA A 29 3.02 -11.65 26.67
C ALA A 29 3.35 -10.35 25.95
N LEU A 30 3.64 -9.26 26.65
CA LEU A 30 4.07 -7.98 26.07
C LEU A 30 5.40 -8.12 25.32
N ALA A 31 6.41 -8.76 25.95
CA ALA A 31 7.72 -8.97 25.31
C ALA A 31 7.61 -9.76 23.99
N LEU A 32 6.74 -10.80 23.96
CA LEU A 32 6.48 -11.57 22.73
C LEU A 32 5.71 -10.76 21.68
N THR A 33 4.81 -9.86 22.09
CA THR A 33 4.12 -8.96 21.17
C THR A 33 5.09 -8.00 20.49
N ASP A 34 6.01 -7.40 21.27
CA ASP A 34 7.06 -6.52 20.74
C ASP A 34 8.01 -7.27 19.79
N GLU A 35 8.30 -8.54 20.09
CA GLU A 35 9.12 -9.39 19.22
C GLU A 35 8.40 -9.71 17.90
N ILE A 36 7.10 -10.03 17.96
CA ILE A 36 6.27 -10.26 16.76
C ILE A 36 6.25 -9.00 15.87
N ASP A 37 6.09 -7.83 16.46
CA ASP A 37 6.04 -6.57 15.71
C ASP A 37 7.37 -6.29 15.01
N ARG A 38 8.51 -6.43 15.72
CA ARG A 38 9.83 -6.31 15.11
C ARG A 38 10.04 -7.30 13.96
N ASN A 39 9.75 -8.59 14.19
CA ASN A 39 9.93 -9.63 13.19
C ASN A 39 9.05 -9.41 11.95
N LYS A 40 7.83 -8.88 12.16
CA LYS A 40 6.94 -8.48 11.06
C LYS A 40 7.56 -7.38 10.23
N HIS A 41 8.09 -6.32 10.86
CA HIS A 41 8.76 -5.23 10.15
C HIS A 41 9.96 -5.71 9.33
N ASP A 42 10.83 -6.54 9.91
CA ASP A 42 12.02 -7.08 9.24
C ASP A 42 11.64 -7.95 8.04
N PHE A 43 10.59 -8.77 8.20
CA PHE A 43 10.07 -9.61 7.14
C PHE A 43 9.46 -8.78 6.00
N ASP A 44 8.60 -7.82 6.33
CA ASP A 44 7.96 -6.92 5.38
C ASP A 44 9.01 -6.09 4.63
N GLU A 45 10.08 -5.63 5.30
CA GLU A 45 11.19 -4.91 4.68
C GLU A 45 11.93 -5.80 3.68
N SER A 46 12.28 -7.02 4.06
CA SER A 46 12.95 -7.98 3.18
C SER A 46 12.13 -8.27 1.92
N TYR A 47 10.80 -8.41 2.06
CA TYR A 47 9.90 -8.60 0.92
C TYR A 47 9.84 -7.36 0.02
N ARG A 48 9.79 -6.16 0.58
CA ARG A 48 9.76 -4.92 -0.19
C ARG A 48 11.05 -4.74 -0.99
N ILE A 49 12.21 -5.03 -0.38
CA ILE A 49 13.51 -5.02 -1.07
C ILE A 49 13.50 -5.99 -2.24
N TRP A 50 13.06 -7.22 -2.00
CA TRP A 50 13.02 -8.25 -3.03
C TRP A 50 12.10 -7.85 -4.19
N ILE A 51 10.92 -7.33 -3.91
CA ILE A 51 9.99 -6.84 -4.94
C ILE A 51 10.61 -5.70 -5.74
N ASP A 52 11.24 -4.72 -5.07
CA ASP A 52 11.90 -3.59 -5.75
C ASP A 52 13.03 -4.07 -6.68
N LEU A 53 13.85 -5.00 -6.23
CA LEU A 53 14.90 -5.61 -7.06
C LEU A 53 14.32 -6.36 -8.28
N LEU A 54 13.21 -7.09 -8.11
CA LEU A 54 12.53 -7.76 -9.22
C LEU A 54 11.94 -6.75 -10.22
N LEU A 55 11.30 -5.69 -9.76
CA LEU A 55 10.76 -4.64 -10.62
C LEU A 55 11.89 -3.92 -11.36
N THR A 56 12.99 -3.63 -10.68
CA THR A 56 14.19 -3.03 -11.30
C THR A 56 14.76 -3.93 -12.38
N TYR A 57 14.89 -5.22 -12.11
CA TYR A 57 15.35 -6.20 -13.09
C TYR A 57 14.42 -6.28 -14.31
N ILE A 58 13.12 -6.30 -14.10
CA ILE A 58 12.10 -6.29 -15.17
C ILE A 58 12.26 -5.04 -16.03
N ALA A 59 12.34 -3.86 -15.41
CA ALA A 59 12.54 -2.61 -16.13
C ALA A 59 13.83 -2.59 -16.96
N ASP A 60 14.93 -3.09 -16.43
CA ASP A 60 16.22 -3.12 -17.11
C ASP A 60 16.26 -4.13 -18.25
N LYS A 61 15.56 -5.26 -18.16
CA LYS A 61 15.57 -6.32 -19.17
C LYS A 61 14.48 -6.20 -20.22
N LEU A 62 13.29 -5.73 -19.83
CA LEU A 62 12.10 -5.71 -20.67
C LEU A 62 11.61 -4.28 -20.98
N GLY A 63 12.21 -3.27 -20.35
CA GLY A 63 11.77 -1.89 -20.45
C GLY A 63 10.71 -1.51 -19.42
N GLU A 64 10.53 -0.19 -19.20
CA GLU A 64 9.62 0.34 -18.19
C GLU A 64 8.14 0.03 -18.46
N GLU A 65 7.74 -0.15 -19.71
CA GLU A 65 6.36 -0.52 -20.05
C GLU A 65 5.94 -1.88 -19.49
N ALA A 66 6.90 -2.80 -19.29
CA ALA A 66 6.62 -4.07 -18.62
C ALA A 66 6.21 -3.89 -17.16
N LEU A 67 6.59 -2.78 -16.52
CA LEU A 67 6.13 -2.44 -15.16
C LEU A 67 4.65 -2.08 -15.13
N TYR A 68 4.17 -1.37 -16.14
CA TYR A 68 2.75 -1.08 -16.26
C TYR A 68 1.94 -2.36 -16.36
N GLU A 69 2.38 -3.28 -17.21
CA GLU A 69 1.71 -4.58 -17.39
C GLU A 69 1.69 -5.41 -16.11
N ILE A 70 2.84 -5.56 -15.42
CA ILE A 70 2.90 -6.35 -14.18
C ILE A 70 2.08 -5.75 -13.05
N HIS A 71 2.01 -4.41 -12.95
CA HIS A 71 1.14 -3.76 -11.98
C HIS A 71 -0.35 -3.96 -12.29
N ARG A 72 -0.75 -4.00 -13.57
CA ARG A 72 -2.11 -4.35 -13.96
C ARG A 72 -2.44 -5.80 -13.57
N ILE A 73 -1.54 -6.74 -13.88
CA ILE A 73 -1.71 -8.16 -13.50
C ILE A 73 -1.84 -8.30 -11.98
N ASN A 74 -1.00 -7.61 -11.22
CA ASN A 74 -1.09 -7.57 -9.76
C ASN A 74 -2.44 -6.98 -9.30
N GLY A 75 -2.86 -5.87 -9.92
CA GLY A 75 -4.16 -5.27 -9.68
C GLY A 75 -5.30 -6.27 -9.86
N GLU A 76 -5.34 -6.95 -10.98
CA GLU A 76 -6.42 -7.89 -11.33
C GLU A 76 -6.42 -9.15 -10.45
N ARG A 77 -5.24 -9.75 -10.21
CA ARG A 77 -5.14 -11.06 -9.57
C ARG A 77 -5.01 -11.00 -8.05
N ALA A 78 -4.46 -9.92 -7.50
CA ALA A 78 -4.17 -9.84 -6.07
C ALA A 78 -4.92 -8.71 -5.34
N LEU A 79 -4.95 -7.49 -5.90
CA LEU A 79 -5.48 -6.34 -5.17
C LEU A 79 -6.99 -6.19 -5.29
N TRP A 80 -7.56 -6.21 -6.50
CA TRP A 80 -9.01 -6.07 -6.69
C TRP A 80 -9.85 -7.16 -6.03
N PRO A 81 -9.46 -8.44 -5.98
CA PRO A 81 -10.20 -9.45 -5.22
C PRO A 81 -10.34 -9.13 -3.73
N ARG A 82 -9.42 -8.33 -3.16
CA ARG A 82 -9.41 -7.96 -1.74
C ARG A 82 -9.92 -6.53 -1.49
N LEU A 83 -9.72 -5.63 -2.43
CA LEU A 83 -9.97 -4.20 -2.27
C LEU A 83 -11.05 -3.68 -3.22
N GLY A 84 -11.69 -4.54 -4.02
CA GLY A 84 -12.72 -4.14 -4.99
C GLY A 84 -13.92 -3.43 -4.37
N TRP A 85 -14.18 -3.67 -3.07
CA TRP A 85 -15.21 -2.97 -2.30
C TRP A 85 -15.09 -1.44 -2.39
N ILE A 86 -13.93 -0.92 -2.74
CA ILE A 86 -13.69 0.53 -2.82
C ILE A 86 -14.48 1.19 -3.96
N LEU A 87 -14.84 0.40 -4.99
CA LEU A 87 -15.70 0.82 -6.10
C LEU A 87 -17.18 0.47 -5.87
N GLU A 88 -17.49 -0.22 -4.78
CA GLU A 88 -18.88 -0.55 -4.43
C GLU A 88 -19.64 0.69 -3.98
N SER A 89 -20.98 0.60 -4.05
CA SER A 89 -21.90 1.64 -3.58
C SER A 89 -22.05 1.64 -2.06
N ILE A 90 -20.93 1.74 -1.34
CA ILE A 90 -20.86 1.94 0.10
C ILE A 90 -20.54 3.40 0.41
N SER A 91 -20.90 3.86 1.61
CA SER A 91 -20.67 5.26 1.97
C SER A 91 -19.17 5.62 1.99
N PRO A 92 -18.82 6.89 1.73
CA PRO A 92 -17.44 7.37 1.85
C PRO A 92 -16.83 7.11 3.23
N GLU A 93 -17.63 7.22 4.30
CA GLU A 93 -17.23 6.97 5.67
C GLU A 93 -16.88 5.49 5.89
N GLU A 94 -17.61 4.58 5.29
CA GLU A 94 -17.29 3.15 5.34
C GLU A 94 -16.03 2.85 4.51
N LYS A 95 -15.86 3.50 3.36
CA LYS A 95 -14.62 3.37 2.57
C LYS A 95 -13.40 3.80 3.36
N ILE A 96 -13.48 4.93 4.08
CA ILE A 96 -12.35 5.42 4.88
C ILE A 96 -12.04 4.51 6.07
N ARG A 97 -13.07 3.96 6.77
CA ARG A 97 -12.88 2.99 7.85
C ARG A 97 -12.15 1.74 7.36
N ARG A 98 -12.59 1.15 6.26
CA ARG A 98 -11.95 -0.04 5.67
C ARG A 98 -10.53 0.26 5.20
N ARG A 99 -10.29 1.44 4.66
CA ARG A 99 -8.95 1.85 4.24
C ARG A 99 -8.02 2.04 5.42
N ALA A 100 -8.46 2.72 6.46
CA ALA A 100 -7.70 2.87 7.70
C ALA A 100 -7.38 1.51 8.31
N TYR A 101 -8.39 0.61 8.38
CA TYR A 101 -8.20 -0.76 8.84
C TYR A 101 -7.12 -1.51 8.04
N THR A 102 -7.13 -1.40 6.70
CA THR A 102 -6.11 -2.03 5.86
C THR A 102 -4.70 -1.58 6.25
N TRP A 103 -4.49 -0.28 6.43
CA TRP A 103 -3.17 0.22 6.81
C TRP A 103 -2.77 -0.15 8.24
N THR A 104 -3.66 0.03 9.20
CA THR A 104 -3.31 -0.19 10.61
C THR A 104 -3.21 -1.68 10.98
N HIS A 105 -3.97 -2.56 10.32
CA HIS A 105 -4.03 -3.99 10.66
C HIS A 105 -3.23 -4.88 9.71
N TRP A 106 -3.27 -4.61 8.39
CA TRP A 106 -2.49 -5.44 7.45
C TRP A 106 -1.04 -5.01 7.36
N HIS A 107 -0.82 -3.69 7.31
CA HIS A 107 0.52 -3.13 7.23
C HIS A 107 1.13 -2.85 8.61
N GLY A 108 0.32 -2.71 9.64
CA GLY A 108 0.78 -2.30 10.98
C GLY A 108 1.22 -0.82 11.03
N THR A 109 0.81 -0.04 10.03
CA THR A 109 1.20 1.36 9.90
C THR A 109 0.39 2.26 10.82
N THR A 110 1.02 3.18 11.49
CA THR A 110 0.34 4.28 12.18
C THR A 110 0.01 5.38 11.17
N LEU A 111 -1.24 5.82 11.14
CA LEU A 111 -1.65 6.97 10.35
C LEU A 111 -1.29 8.26 11.10
N ASP A 112 -0.68 9.23 10.39
CA ASP A 112 -0.36 10.53 10.99
C ASP A 112 -1.65 11.33 11.27
N ALA A 113 -2.60 11.33 10.31
CA ALA A 113 -3.90 11.98 10.44
C ALA A 113 -4.92 11.43 9.43
N ILE A 114 -6.19 11.51 9.80
CA ILE A 114 -7.34 11.45 8.89
C ILE A 114 -8.12 12.74 9.11
N GLU A 115 -8.17 13.57 8.06
CA GLU A 115 -8.89 14.83 8.05
C GLU A 115 -10.11 14.72 7.14
N GLU A 116 -11.18 15.41 7.49
CA GLU A 116 -12.42 15.42 6.71
C GLU A 116 -12.84 16.85 6.41
N ASP A 117 -13.19 17.13 5.17
CA ASP A 117 -13.87 18.34 4.75
C ASP A 117 -15.19 18.01 4.02
N GLU A 118 -15.85 19.02 3.47
CA GLU A 118 -17.14 18.83 2.78
C GLU A 118 -17.01 17.92 1.55
N GLU A 119 -15.85 17.92 0.87
CA GLU A 119 -15.65 17.24 -0.41
C GLU A 119 -14.98 15.87 -0.26
N LYS A 120 -14.06 15.70 0.69
CA LYS A 120 -13.17 14.55 0.74
C LYS A 120 -12.62 14.23 2.12
N PHE A 121 -12.11 13.02 2.24
CA PHE A 121 -11.17 12.62 3.29
C PHE A 121 -9.74 12.78 2.81
N THR A 122 -8.88 13.29 3.67
CA THR A 122 -7.43 13.41 3.47
C THR A 122 -6.73 12.51 4.50
N ILE A 123 -5.96 11.54 4.03
CA ILE A 123 -5.20 10.64 4.90
C ILE A 123 -3.72 10.95 4.74
N ARG A 124 -3.06 11.21 5.86
CA ARG A 124 -1.61 11.39 5.94
C ARG A 124 -0.99 10.17 6.57
N VAL A 125 -0.01 9.58 5.89
CA VAL A 125 0.61 8.34 6.32
C VAL A 125 2.09 8.33 6.02
N LYS A 126 2.90 7.80 6.94
CA LYS A 126 4.24 7.33 6.63
C LYS A 126 4.06 5.95 6.00
N CYS A 127 4.17 5.90 4.67
CA CYS A 127 3.86 4.70 3.91
C CYS A 127 4.94 3.64 4.14
N ASP A 128 4.59 2.56 4.81
CA ASP A 128 5.46 1.42 5.11
C ASP A 128 5.67 0.45 3.93
N SER A 129 5.07 0.73 2.77
CA SER A 129 5.31 -0.01 1.53
C SER A 129 6.20 0.79 0.57
N GLY A 130 5.68 1.41 -0.46
CA GLY A 130 6.48 2.19 -1.40
C GLY A 130 7.17 3.41 -0.77
N GLY A 131 6.63 3.96 0.33
CA GLY A 131 7.28 5.03 1.09
C GLY A 131 8.58 4.57 1.73
N SER A 132 8.58 3.41 2.38
CA SER A 132 9.79 2.84 2.99
C SER A 132 10.85 2.50 1.93
N ILE A 133 10.44 1.97 0.76
CA ILE A 133 11.36 1.72 -0.36
C ILE A 133 12.06 3.01 -0.80
N ARG A 134 11.34 4.13 -0.90
CA ARG A 134 11.92 5.43 -1.29
C ARG A 134 12.95 5.98 -0.28
N MET A 135 13.03 5.40 0.90
CA MET A 135 14.07 5.75 1.88
C MET A 135 15.40 5.03 1.61
N TRP A 136 15.45 4.06 0.71
CA TRP A 136 16.70 3.40 0.32
C TRP A 136 17.43 4.20 -0.76
N PRO A 137 18.76 4.26 -0.70
CA PRO A 137 19.54 5.02 -1.68
C PRO A 137 19.45 4.48 -3.12
N GLN A 138 19.17 3.18 -3.28
CA GLN A 138 19.30 2.45 -4.54
C GLN A 138 17.98 1.83 -5.04
N TYR A 139 16.84 2.39 -4.63
CA TYR A 139 15.56 1.87 -5.12
C TYR A 139 15.37 2.13 -6.63
N GLY A 140 14.65 1.22 -7.29
CA GLY A 140 14.30 1.34 -8.69
C GLY A 140 13.31 2.48 -8.95
N LYS A 141 13.60 3.30 -9.97
CA LYS A 141 12.78 4.47 -10.30
C LYS A 141 12.68 4.71 -11.80
N THR A 142 11.58 5.33 -12.23
CA THR A 142 11.32 5.61 -13.65
C THR A 142 12.36 6.55 -14.23
N LYS A 143 12.89 6.18 -15.40
CA LYS A 143 13.81 6.98 -16.21
C LYS A 143 13.05 7.99 -17.06
N GLU A 144 11.81 7.63 -17.44
CA GLU A 144 10.93 8.48 -18.24
C GLU A 144 9.62 8.79 -17.51
N ALA A 145 8.92 9.83 -18.01
CA ALA A 145 7.61 10.20 -17.50
C ALA A 145 6.53 9.40 -18.23
N HIS A 146 5.77 8.60 -17.48
CA HIS A 146 4.69 7.77 -18.00
C HIS A 146 3.34 8.18 -17.41
N PRO A 147 2.21 7.96 -18.08
CA PRO A 147 0.89 8.13 -17.47
C PRO A 147 0.75 7.32 -16.16
N TRP A 148 1.28 6.10 -16.14
CA TRP A 148 1.26 5.22 -14.98
C TRP A 148 2.30 5.58 -13.89
N SER A 149 3.09 6.63 -14.09
CA SER A 149 3.95 7.26 -13.08
C SER A 149 3.52 8.71 -12.78
N TRP A 150 2.20 9.00 -12.87
CA TRP A 150 1.62 10.35 -12.73
C TRP A 150 2.20 11.39 -13.70
N GLY A 151 2.75 10.99 -14.84
CA GLY A 151 3.44 11.87 -15.79
C GLY A 151 4.77 12.40 -15.26
N GLN A 152 5.43 11.67 -14.33
CA GLN A 152 6.67 12.09 -13.68
C GLN A 152 7.79 11.07 -13.90
N LYS A 153 9.03 11.58 -13.96
CA LYS A 153 10.27 10.80 -13.83
C LYS A 153 10.58 10.57 -12.36
N ASP A 154 11.53 9.69 -12.09
CA ASP A 154 12.03 9.38 -10.74
C ASP A 154 10.97 8.83 -9.76
N VAL A 155 9.88 8.28 -10.30
CA VAL A 155 8.88 7.58 -9.49
C VAL A 155 9.37 6.19 -9.15
N CYS A 156 9.36 5.84 -7.87
CA CYS A 156 9.68 4.49 -7.41
C CYS A 156 8.84 3.44 -8.14
N TYR A 157 9.48 2.44 -8.73
CA TYR A 157 8.82 1.38 -9.49
C TYR A 157 7.72 0.68 -8.70
N TYR A 158 7.98 0.42 -7.42
CA TYR A 158 6.96 -0.14 -6.55
C TYR A 158 5.78 0.81 -6.35
N CYS A 159 6.01 2.12 -6.23
CA CYS A 159 4.94 3.11 -6.05
C CYS A 159 4.00 3.19 -7.26
N ALA A 160 4.43 2.75 -8.44
CA ALA A 160 3.63 2.78 -9.66
C ALA A 160 2.35 1.92 -9.56
N HIS A 161 2.26 0.97 -8.62
CA HIS A 161 1.00 0.26 -8.37
C HIS A 161 -0.13 1.20 -7.94
N CYS A 162 0.16 2.30 -7.27
CA CYS A 162 -0.86 3.25 -6.85
C CYS A 162 -1.58 3.91 -8.03
N PRO A 163 -0.90 4.60 -8.97
CA PRO A 163 -1.58 5.18 -10.14
C PRO A 163 -2.15 4.11 -11.06
N VAL A 164 -1.49 2.96 -11.24
CA VAL A 164 -2.02 1.90 -12.10
C VAL A 164 -3.32 1.33 -11.54
N VAL A 165 -3.31 0.87 -10.30
CA VAL A 165 -4.43 0.10 -9.74
C VAL A 165 -5.54 1.01 -9.26
N PHE A 166 -5.21 2.06 -8.50
CA PHE A 166 -6.22 2.85 -7.79
C PHE A 166 -6.68 4.09 -8.56
N GLU A 167 -5.94 4.49 -9.61
CA GLU A 167 -6.36 5.59 -10.47
C GLU A 167 -6.75 5.05 -11.87
N ILE A 168 -5.82 4.53 -12.67
CA ILE A 168 -6.10 4.12 -14.06
C ILE A 168 -7.14 3.00 -14.13
N MET A 169 -6.88 1.86 -13.51
CA MET A 169 -7.80 0.71 -13.56
C MET A 169 -9.15 1.03 -12.90
N ALA A 170 -9.16 1.86 -11.85
CA ALA A 170 -10.40 2.31 -11.23
C ALA A 170 -11.21 3.21 -12.17
N ILE A 171 -10.57 4.15 -12.88
CA ILE A 171 -11.22 5.00 -13.87
C ILE A 171 -11.76 4.15 -15.04
N GLU A 172 -11.02 3.15 -15.50
CA GLU A 172 -11.49 2.22 -16.52
C GLU A 172 -12.76 1.47 -16.08
N LYS A 173 -12.78 0.99 -14.83
CA LYS A 173 -13.89 0.19 -14.27
C LYS A 173 -15.11 1.03 -13.89
N ALA A 174 -14.90 2.14 -13.19
CA ALA A 174 -15.96 2.91 -12.54
C ALA A 174 -16.10 4.35 -13.07
N GLY A 175 -15.18 4.83 -13.90
CA GLY A 175 -15.19 6.20 -14.43
C GLY A 175 -14.52 7.23 -13.51
N TYR A 176 -14.02 6.81 -12.34
CA TYR A 176 -13.36 7.68 -11.38
C TYR A 176 -12.24 6.93 -10.63
N PRO A 177 -11.22 7.65 -10.12
CA PRO A 177 -10.17 7.01 -9.31
C PRO A 177 -10.74 6.54 -7.96
N ALA A 178 -10.34 5.35 -7.53
CA ALA A 178 -10.76 4.77 -6.25
C ALA A 178 -10.30 5.62 -5.06
N TRP A 179 -9.06 6.03 -5.09
CA TRP A 179 -8.44 7.10 -4.29
C TRP A 179 -7.24 7.66 -5.03
N LEU A 180 -6.76 8.81 -4.58
CA LEU A 180 -5.63 9.50 -5.17
C LEU A 180 -4.43 9.38 -4.25
N CYS A 181 -3.28 9.01 -4.81
CA CYS A 181 -2.02 8.93 -4.08
C CYS A 181 -1.10 10.09 -4.47
N ASN A 182 -0.53 10.75 -3.48
CA ASN A 182 0.42 11.83 -3.69
C ASN A 182 1.65 11.57 -2.82
N PRO A 183 2.71 10.99 -3.39
CA PRO A 183 3.97 10.78 -2.69
C PRO A 183 4.53 12.09 -2.15
N GLN A 184 5.07 12.06 -0.95
CA GLN A 184 5.71 13.17 -0.26
C GLN A 184 7.14 12.77 0.11
N PRO A 185 8.03 13.72 0.43
CA PRO A 185 9.35 13.43 0.99
C PRO A 185 9.30 12.49 2.22
N GLU A 186 10.44 11.94 2.59
CA GLU A 186 10.64 11.14 3.80
C GLU A 186 9.70 9.91 3.91
N GLY A 187 9.41 9.28 2.77
CA GLY A 187 8.56 8.09 2.74
C GLY A 187 7.08 8.34 3.02
N ARG A 188 6.66 9.60 3.14
CA ARG A 188 5.27 9.96 3.41
C ARG A 188 4.40 9.95 2.15
N CYS A 189 3.09 9.79 2.35
CA CYS A 189 2.08 9.92 1.30
C CYS A 189 0.86 10.67 1.83
N ILE A 190 0.22 11.42 0.94
CA ILE A 190 -1.10 11.99 1.18
C ILE A 190 -2.07 11.30 0.23
N HIS A 191 -3.15 10.75 0.78
CA HIS A 191 -4.21 10.11 0.01
C HIS A 191 -5.50 10.92 0.11
N TYR A 192 -6.21 11.05 -1.00
CA TYR A 192 -7.53 11.66 -1.03
C TYR A 192 -8.59 10.65 -1.43
N LEU A 193 -9.68 10.63 -0.69
CA LEU A 193 -10.91 9.94 -1.03
C LEU A 193 -12.03 10.97 -1.15
N TYR A 194 -12.49 11.25 -2.36
CA TYR A 194 -13.60 12.17 -2.60
C TYR A 194 -14.93 11.52 -2.23
N LYS A 195 -15.76 12.24 -1.46
CA LYS A 195 -17.10 11.78 -1.04
C LYS A 195 -18.02 11.61 -2.24
N ASN A 196 -17.97 12.56 -3.18
CA ASN A 196 -18.64 12.47 -4.46
C ASN A 196 -17.56 12.35 -5.57
N PRO A 197 -17.51 11.24 -6.32
CA PRO A 197 -16.56 11.08 -7.42
C PRO A 197 -16.65 12.18 -8.49
N ALA A 198 -17.80 12.81 -8.67
CA ALA A 198 -17.98 13.92 -9.60
C ALA A 198 -17.13 15.15 -9.23
N ASN A 199 -16.77 15.30 -7.95
CA ASN A 199 -15.96 16.42 -7.47
C ASN A 199 -14.44 16.19 -7.64
N VAL A 200 -14.01 14.99 -8.08
CA VAL A 200 -12.59 14.74 -8.35
C VAL A 200 -12.11 15.70 -9.44
N PRO A 201 -11.11 16.57 -9.18
CA PRO A 201 -10.62 17.53 -10.14
C PRO A 201 -10.02 16.88 -11.41
N GLU A 202 -10.22 17.50 -12.56
CA GLU A 202 -9.78 17.00 -13.87
C GLU A 202 -8.25 16.75 -13.92
N LYS A 203 -7.46 17.54 -13.20
CA LYS A 203 -6.01 17.39 -13.11
C LYS A 203 -5.55 15.98 -12.73
N TYR A 204 -6.34 15.28 -11.90
CA TYR A 204 -6.02 13.91 -11.45
C TYR A 204 -6.27 12.86 -12.54
N TYR A 205 -7.20 13.11 -13.45
CA TYR A 205 -7.37 12.27 -14.63
C TYR A 205 -6.25 12.56 -15.65
N LYS A 206 -5.95 13.82 -15.90
CA LYS A 206 -4.89 14.23 -16.85
C LYS A 206 -3.52 13.68 -16.46
N ARG A 207 -3.16 13.69 -15.17
CA ARG A 207 -1.85 13.20 -14.70
C ARG A 207 -1.58 11.72 -15.00
N VAL A 208 -2.65 10.93 -15.18
CA VAL A 208 -2.58 9.50 -15.53
C VAL A 208 -3.03 9.23 -16.97
N GLY A 209 -3.03 10.25 -17.82
CA GLY A 209 -3.37 10.14 -19.26
C GLY A 209 -4.84 9.84 -19.53
N MET A 210 -5.73 10.01 -18.55
CA MET A 210 -7.17 9.72 -18.66
C MET A 210 -8.01 10.98 -18.80
N LYS A 211 -9.24 10.82 -19.25
CA LYS A 211 -10.24 11.90 -19.34
C LYS A 211 -11.33 11.69 -18.29
N LYS A 212 -11.73 12.77 -17.62
CA LYS A 212 -12.91 12.77 -16.78
C LYS A 212 -14.15 12.59 -17.66
N LYS A 213 -14.93 11.54 -17.40
CA LYS A 213 -16.22 11.38 -18.09
C LYS A 213 -17.19 12.44 -17.56
N THR A 214 -17.77 13.24 -18.44
CA THR A 214 -18.89 14.10 -18.06
C THR A 214 -20.06 13.23 -17.66
N ALA A 215 -20.63 13.48 -16.49
CA ALA A 215 -21.89 12.85 -16.09
C ALA A 215 -22.94 13.20 -17.18
N LYS A 216 -23.56 12.16 -17.75
CA LYS A 216 -24.71 12.35 -18.65
C LYS A 216 -25.94 12.69 -17.81
#